data_774725c0281b056abed017e26ecf901e
#
_entry.id   774725c0281b056abed017e26ecf901e
#
_cell.length_a   1.000
_cell.length_b   1.000
_cell.length_c   1.000
_cell.angle_alpha   90.00
_cell.angle_beta   90.00
_cell.angle_gamma   90.00
#
_symmetry.space_group_name_H-M   'P 1'
#
loop_
_entity.id
_entity.type
_entity.pdbx_description
1 polymer ?
#
loop_
_entity_poly.entity_id
_entity_poly.type
_entity_poly.pdbx_seq_one_letter_code
_entity_poly.pdbx_strand_id
1 'polypeptide(L)'
;MKERLIFHVDVNSAYLSWEAVHQLKNGASTDIRTIPSIIGGDTSLRKGVVLAKSLPAKRFRIHTGEPVTDALTKCPTLQSFQPNFPLYHKYSKAFITILKKYAPVVEQVSIDEAYLDMSGLHYFYSTPLEAAEKIQTDIRETLGFTVNIGISSNKLLAKMASDFEKPDKIHTLFPSEIEKKMWHLPVRTLFFTGRAAAQKLNQLGIYTIGDLAKSNPDFLKAHLNSQGVTLWNYANGRDNSPVKESPDTPKGYGNSTTLSKDLTSLSEAKPVLLELCETVTKRLREDQVYAQVIEVELKDSHFRRKSHQTVLDYSTNTTDDFYQTSIKLFKELWDGTPIRLLGVRGGKLTLDKIEQIQLFTKTASSHEKREKMSRLDAALDSIQKKHGKNSIMRASKL
;
A
#
# COMPACT_ATOMS: atom_id res chain seq x y z
N MET A 1 -15.69 31.72 -4.47
CA MET A 1 -15.40 30.28 -4.27
C MET A 1 -14.91 30.13 -2.83
N LYS A 2 -15.46 29.16 -2.05
CA LYS A 2 -14.91 28.87 -0.70
C LYS A 2 -13.45 28.47 -0.87
N GLU A 3 -12.56 29.10 -0.13
CA GLU A 3 -11.14 28.80 -0.16
C GLU A 3 -10.94 27.38 0.40
N ARG A 4 -10.38 26.47 -0.42
CA ARG A 4 -10.12 25.09 0.03
C ARG A 4 -8.97 25.11 1.02
N LEU A 5 -9.14 24.36 2.10
CA LEU A 5 -8.10 24.14 3.11
C LEU A 5 -7.96 22.64 3.35
N ILE A 6 -6.84 22.08 2.95
CA ILE A 6 -6.56 20.64 3.02
C ILE A 6 -5.37 20.40 3.93
N PHE A 7 -5.53 19.50 4.90
CA PHE A 7 -4.44 19.00 5.72
C PHE A 7 -4.05 17.61 5.24
N HIS A 8 -2.75 17.33 5.24
CA HIS A 8 -2.20 15.98 5.14
C HIS A 8 -1.50 15.64 6.45
N VAL A 9 -1.93 14.56 7.10
CA VAL A 9 -1.40 14.09 8.38
C VAL A 9 -0.70 12.75 8.18
N ASP A 10 0.57 12.65 8.61
CA ASP A 10 1.47 11.51 8.37
C ASP A 10 2.14 11.10 9.68
N VAL A 11 2.01 9.84 10.09
CA VAL A 11 2.56 9.33 11.35
C VAL A 11 4.07 9.12 11.23
N ASN A 12 4.84 9.72 12.11
CA ASN A 12 6.29 9.63 12.09
C ASN A 12 6.78 8.20 12.40
N SER A 13 7.44 7.56 11.41
CA SER A 13 7.98 6.19 11.54
C SER A 13 6.93 5.20 12.10
N ALA A 14 5.75 5.17 11.54
CA ALA A 14 4.53 4.58 12.08
C ALA A 14 4.72 3.23 12.80
N TYR A 15 5.20 2.20 12.11
CA TYR A 15 5.36 0.87 12.70
C TYR A 15 6.28 0.87 13.91
N LEU A 16 7.39 1.60 13.86
CA LEU A 16 8.31 1.71 14.98
C LEU A 16 7.69 2.48 16.14
N SER A 17 7.00 3.58 15.84
CA SER A 17 6.35 4.40 16.86
C SER A 17 5.23 3.66 17.57
N TRP A 18 4.42 2.89 16.84
CA TRP A 18 3.37 2.07 17.41
C TRP A 18 3.89 0.92 18.26
N GLU A 19 4.96 0.26 17.80
CA GLU A 19 5.64 -0.77 18.57
C GLU A 19 6.25 -0.20 19.86
N ALA A 20 6.93 0.96 19.77
CA ALA A 20 7.49 1.65 20.92
C ALA A 20 6.45 1.97 22.00
N VAL A 21 5.32 2.56 21.57
CA VAL A 21 4.22 2.89 22.49
C VAL A 21 3.65 1.63 23.13
N HIS A 22 3.50 0.55 22.34
CA HIS A 22 3.01 -0.72 22.86
C HIS A 22 3.95 -1.30 23.92
N GLN A 23 5.25 -1.34 23.66
CA GLN A 23 6.25 -1.87 24.57
C GLN A 23 6.33 -1.05 25.87
N LEU A 24 6.34 0.28 25.77
CA LEU A 24 6.34 1.16 26.95
C LEU A 24 5.08 0.97 27.81
N LYS A 25 3.90 0.85 27.20
CA LYS A 25 2.64 0.55 27.93
C LYS A 25 2.65 -0.82 28.62
N ASN A 26 3.48 -1.74 28.15
CA ASN A 26 3.67 -3.07 28.74
C ASN A 26 4.90 -3.16 29.67
N GLY A 27 5.45 -2.02 30.10
CA GLY A 27 6.49 -1.95 31.11
C GLY A 27 7.92 -2.04 30.58
N ALA A 28 8.16 -1.86 29.29
CA ALA A 28 9.52 -1.75 28.77
C ALA A 28 10.21 -0.49 29.33
N SER A 29 11.46 -0.65 29.77
CA SER A 29 12.27 0.44 30.34
C SER A 29 12.92 1.32 29.27
N THR A 30 13.05 0.83 28.05
CA THR A 30 13.74 1.52 26.96
C THR A 30 12.76 1.85 25.83
N ASP A 31 12.74 3.11 25.42
CA ASP A 31 12.03 3.52 24.22
C ASP A 31 12.85 3.18 22.98
N ILE A 32 12.38 2.24 22.18
CA ILE A 32 13.08 1.80 20.97
C ILE A 32 13.26 2.89 19.91
N ARG A 33 12.54 4.02 20.02
CA ARG A 33 12.72 5.20 19.15
C ARG A 33 14.03 5.95 19.44
N THR A 34 14.58 5.81 20.65
CA THR A 34 15.77 6.54 21.11
C THR A 34 17.09 5.81 20.85
N ILE A 35 17.04 4.54 20.46
CA ILE A 35 18.19 3.70 20.15
C ILE A 35 18.19 3.30 18.66
N PRO A 36 19.33 2.83 18.10
CA PRO A 36 19.37 2.26 16.77
C PRO A 36 18.45 1.03 16.68
N SER A 37 17.29 1.17 16.04
CA SER A 37 16.27 0.13 15.97
C SER A 37 15.51 0.16 14.67
N ILE A 38 14.97 -0.99 14.27
CA ILE A 38 14.12 -1.17 13.10
C ILE A 38 12.93 -2.09 13.40
N ILE A 39 11.86 -1.92 12.64
CA ILE A 39 10.89 -2.98 12.41
C ILE A 39 11.30 -3.67 11.12
N GLY A 40 11.60 -4.96 11.18
CA GLY A 40 12.08 -5.73 10.05
C GLY A 40 11.46 -7.11 9.97
N GLY A 41 11.29 -7.61 8.74
CA GLY A 41 10.79 -8.95 8.50
C GLY A 41 11.78 -10.04 8.89
N ASP A 42 11.30 -11.28 8.90
CA ASP A 42 12.10 -12.46 9.24
C ASP A 42 13.13 -12.77 8.13
N THR A 43 14.40 -12.70 8.48
CA THR A 43 15.50 -12.97 7.56
C THR A 43 15.60 -14.45 7.19
N SER A 44 15.16 -15.36 8.06
CA SER A 44 15.19 -16.81 7.80
C SER A 44 14.22 -17.22 6.69
N LEU A 45 13.14 -16.44 6.51
CA LEU A 45 12.13 -16.67 5.49
C LEU A 45 12.35 -15.85 4.20
N ARG A 46 13.55 -15.28 3.99
CA ARG A 46 13.86 -14.38 2.85
C ARG A 46 12.93 -13.15 2.74
N LYS A 47 12.22 -12.80 3.82
CA LYS A 47 11.28 -11.68 3.91
C LYS A 47 11.83 -10.51 4.75
N GLY A 48 13.09 -10.57 5.10
CA GLY A 48 13.75 -9.62 5.99
C GLY A 48 14.09 -8.30 5.31
N VAL A 49 13.10 -7.40 5.16
CA VAL A 49 13.32 -6.00 4.75
C VAL A 49 12.99 -5.06 5.90
N VAL A 50 13.67 -3.93 5.94
CA VAL A 50 13.41 -2.84 6.89
C VAL A 50 12.09 -2.16 6.53
N LEU A 51 11.10 -2.24 7.41
CA LEU A 51 9.78 -1.61 7.24
C LEU A 51 9.73 -0.20 7.85
N ALA A 52 10.34 -0.02 9.03
CA ALA A 52 10.48 1.28 9.68
C ALA A 52 11.79 1.33 10.46
N LYS A 53 12.29 2.53 10.75
CA LYS A 53 13.54 2.75 11.46
C LYS A 53 13.48 3.95 12.39
N SER A 54 14.28 3.91 13.44
CA SER A 54 14.49 5.02 14.36
C SER A 54 15.37 6.12 13.76
N LEU A 55 15.31 7.32 14.34
CA LEU A 55 16.21 8.41 13.97
C LEU A 55 17.71 8.05 14.23
N PRO A 56 18.08 7.42 15.37
CA PRO A 56 19.42 6.90 15.54
C PRO A 56 19.85 5.92 14.44
N ALA A 57 18.98 4.98 14.02
CA ALA A 57 19.28 4.05 12.92
C ALA A 57 19.49 4.78 11.57
N LYS A 58 18.75 5.89 11.32
CA LYS A 58 18.93 6.70 10.11
C LYS A 58 20.35 7.25 9.97
N ARG A 59 21.05 7.54 11.07
CA ARG A 59 22.44 8.04 11.07
C ARG A 59 23.43 7.03 10.47
N PHE A 60 23.12 5.74 10.53
CA PHE A 60 23.90 4.66 9.90
C PHE A 60 23.52 4.44 8.43
N ARG A 61 22.79 5.37 7.79
CA ARG A 61 22.33 5.26 6.39
C ARG A 61 21.48 4.01 6.14
N ILE A 62 20.75 3.57 7.15
CA ILE A 62 19.76 2.50 7.00
C ILE A 62 18.55 3.07 6.25
N HIS A 63 18.02 2.34 5.25
CA HIS A 63 16.90 2.77 4.43
C HIS A 63 15.70 1.81 4.55
N THR A 64 14.49 2.35 4.54
CA THR A 64 13.28 1.53 4.43
C THR A 64 13.30 0.79 3.08
N GLY A 65 12.98 -0.51 3.11
CA GLY A 65 12.99 -1.39 1.94
C GLY A 65 14.33 -2.10 1.70
N GLU A 66 15.42 -1.77 2.41
CA GLU A 66 16.66 -2.51 2.29
C GLU A 66 16.62 -3.84 3.08
N PRO A 67 17.44 -4.85 2.72
CA PRO A 67 17.56 -6.08 3.49
C PRO A 67 17.97 -5.81 4.94
N VAL A 68 17.37 -6.53 5.90
CA VAL A 68 17.75 -6.43 7.33
C VAL A 68 19.22 -6.84 7.55
N THR A 69 19.72 -7.81 6.76
CA THR A 69 21.13 -8.22 6.78
C THR A 69 22.08 -7.07 6.47
N ASP A 70 21.75 -6.25 5.47
CA ASP A 70 22.56 -5.09 5.08
C ASP A 70 22.49 -4.01 6.16
N ALA A 71 21.31 -3.81 6.77
CA ALA A 71 21.15 -2.88 7.89
C ALA A 71 22.00 -3.29 9.11
N LEU A 72 22.03 -4.58 9.45
CA LEU A 72 22.87 -5.12 10.54
C LEU A 72 24.37 -4.95 10.25
N THR A 73 24.79 -5.11 9.00
CA THR A 73 26.18 -4.85 8.60
C THR A 73 26.57 -3.37 8.80
N LYS A 74 25.65 -2.43 8.53
CA LYS A 74 25.88 -0.99 8.74
C LYS A 74 25.89 -0.59 10.22
N CYS A 75 25.12 -1.29 11.04
CA CYS A 75 24.98 -1.01 12.47
C CYS A 75 24.92 -2.33 13.26
N PRO A 76 26.06 -2.86 13.74
CA PRO A 76 26.12 -4.12 14.50
C PRO A 76 25.30 -4.11 15.81
N THR A 77 25.03 -2.93 16.37
CA THR A 77 24.22 -2.75 17.59
C THR A 77 22.75 -2.54 17.30
N LEU A 78 22.33 -2.68 16.04
CA LEU A 78 20.95 -2.48 15.61
C LEU A 78 20.01 -3.49 16.24
N GLN A 79 18.96 -3.01 16.88
CA GLN A 79 17.89 -3.87 17.39
C GLN A 79 16.79 -4.02 16.33
N SER A 80 16.44 -5.27 16.02
CA SER A 80 15.39 -5.60 15.04
C SER A 80 14.19 -6.22 15.75
N PHE A 81 13.01 -5.66 15.50
CA PHE A 81 11.74 -6.13 16.03
C PHE A 81 10.87 -6.66 14.89
N GLN A 82 10.18 -7.78 15.14
CA GLN A 82 9.25 -8.36 14.18
C GLN A 82 8.00 -7.48 14.02
N PRO A 83 7.42 -7.36 12.82
CA PRO A 83 6.23 -6.57 12.61
C PRO A 83 4.99 -7.20 13.25
N ASN A 84 4.19 -6.37 13.94
CA ASN A 84 2.92 -6.75 14.55
C ASN A 84 1.76 -6.03 13.83
N PHE A 85 1.37 -6.54 12.66
CA PHE A 85 0.33 -5.91 11.83
C PHE A 85 -1.04 -5.77 12.53
N PRO A 86 -1.54 -6.73 13.35
CA PRO A 86 -2.78 -6.52 14.10
C PRO A 86 -2.71 -5.30 15.03
N LEU A 87 -1.59 -5.10 15.71
CA LEU A 87 -1.34 -3.93 16.55
C LEU A 87 -1.35 -2.64 15.71
N TYR A 88 -0.69 -2.67 14.56
CA TYR A 88 -0.60 -1.49 13.68
C TYR A 88 -1.96 -1.08 13.12
N HIS A 89 -2.80 -2.04 12.75
CA HIS A 89 -4.19 -1.76 12.37
C HIS A 89 -5.01 -1.13 13.52
N LYS A 90 -4.79 -1.57 14.76
CA LYS A 90 -5.45 -0.98 15.94
C LYS A 90 -5.06 0.48 16.11
N TYR A 91 -3.77 0.81 16.04
CA TYR A 91 -3.29 2.21 16.16
C TYR A 91 -3.72 3.07 14.97
N SER A 92 -3.68 2.54 13.76
CA SER A 92 -4.19 3.22 12.56
C SER A 92 -5.67 3.59 12.72
N LYS A 93 -6.50 2.66 13.17
CA LYS A 93 -7.94 2.92 13.42
C LYS A 93 -8.15 4.00 14.50
N ALA A 94 -7.37 3.95 15.58
CA ALA A 94 -7.44 4.98 16.64
C ALA A 94 -7.01 6.35 16.11
N PHE A 95 -5.94 6.42 15.32
CA PHE A 95 -5.47 7.62 14.63
C PHE A 95 -6.56 8.24 13.75
N ILE A 96 -7.17 7.47 12.86
CA ILE A 96 -8.27 7.94 12.00
C ILE A 96 -9.49 8.37 12.84
N THR A 97 -9.78 7.70 13.95
CA THR A 97 -10.87 8.09 14.85
C THR A 97 -10.64 9.47 15.47
N ILE A 98 -9.39 9.80 15.83
CA ILE A 98 -9.05 11.15 16.31
C ILE A 98 -9.25 12.17 15.18
N LEU A 99 -8.71 11.92 13.98
CA LEU A 99 -8.82 12.86 12.87
C LEU A 99 -10.28 13.18 12.50
N LYS A 100 -11.18 12.21 12.60
CA LYS A 100 -12.63 12.40 12.36
C LYS A 100 -13.32 13.32 13.37
N LYS A 101 -12.70 13.66 14.49
CA LYS A 101 -13.22 14.69 15.42
C LYS A 101 -12.99 16.11 14.88
N TYR A 102 -11.99 16.30 14.01
CA TYR A 102 -11.52 17.60 13.53
C TYR A 102 -12.05 17.98 12.15
N ALA A 103 -12.40 17.00 11.32
CA ALA A 103 -12.87 17.26 9.96
C ALA A 103 -14.07 16.37 9.60
N PRO A 104 -15.07 16.91 8.89
CA PRO A 104 -16.23 16.14 8.44
C PRO A 104 -15.86 15.11 7.39
N VAL A 105 -14.83 15.38 6.59
CA VAL A 105 -14.35 14.48 5.54
C VAL A 105 -12.88 14.15 5.79
N VAL A 106 -12.60 12.85 6.02
CA VAL A 106 -11.27 12.29 6.23
C VAL A 106 -11.05 11.17 5.23
N GLU A 107 -10.05 11.32 4.36
CA GLU A 107 -9.62 10.30 3.41
C GLU A 107 -8.39 9.58 3.94
N GLN A 108 -8.55 8.34 4.36
CA GLN A 108 -7.42 7.49 4.68
C GLN A 108 -6.73 7.00 3.40
N VAL A 109 -5.47 7.37 3.20
CA VAL A 109 -4.69 7.01 2.01
C VAL A 109 -3.87 5.73 2.23
N SER A 110 -3.32 5.60 3.43
CA SER A 110 -2.56 4.44 3.86
C SER A 110 -2.86 4.10 5.32
N ILE A 111 -2.11 3.15 5.88
CA ILE A 111 -2.26 2.77 7.30
C ILE A 111 -1.85 3.93 8.25
N ASP A 112 -1.01 4.85 7.78
CA ASP A 112 -0.33 5.88 8.58
C ASP A 112 -0.53 7.31 8.06
N GLU A 113 -1.30 7.52 6.98
CA GLU A 113 -1.53 8.86 6.45
C GLU A 113 -2.98 9.09 6.00
N ALA A 114 -3.44 10.32 6.17
CA ALA A 114 -4.76 10.74 5.76
C ALA A 114 -4.80 12.21 5.35
N TYR A 115 -5.76 12.52 4.45
CA TYR A 115 -6.15 13.89 4.15
C TYR A 115 -7.41 14.28 4.92
N LEU A 116 -7.47 15.54 5.34
CA LEU A 116 -8.62 16.17 5.99
C LEU A 116 -9.08 17.34 5.15
N ASP A 117 -10.38 17.44 4.89
CA ASP A 117 -10.96 18.67 4.35
C ASP A 117 -11.37 19.59 5.51
N MET A 118 -10.53 20.60 5.73
CA MET A 118 -10.70 21.62 6.77
C MET A 118 -11.41 22.88 6.23
N SER A 119 -11.91 22.85 5.00
CA SER A 119 -12.58 23.98 4.37
C SER A 119 -13.83 24.38 5.18
N GLY A 120 -13.99 25.65 5.46
CA GLY A 120 -15.13 26.19 6.19
C GLY A 120 -15.05 26.04 7.72
N LEU A 121 -13.96 25.49 8.29
CA LEU A 121 -13.78 25.35 9.73
C LEU A 121 -13.13 26.58 10.42
N HIS A 122 -13.01 27.68 9.69
CA HIS A 122 -12.47 28.93 10.21
C HIS A 122 -13.24 29.55 11.41
N TYR A 123 -14.47 29.11 11.64
CA TYR A 123 -15.24 29.50 12.83
C TYR A 123 -14.78 28.80 14.11
N PHE A 124 -14.07 27.69 14.02
CA PHE A 124 -13.65 26.89 15.17
C PHE A 124 -12.19 27.14 15.55
N TYR A 125 -11.40 27.72 14.64
CA TYR A 125 -9.96 27.94 14.81
C TYR A 125 -9.57 29.32 14.27
N SER A 126 -8.75 30.04 15.00
CA SER A 126 -8.29 31.38 14.59
C SER A 126 -7.35 31.30 13.38
N THR A 127 -6.58 30.22 13.26
CA THR A 127 -5.66 29.98 12.15
C THR A 127 -5.60 28.48 11.79
N PRO A 128 -5.22 28.14 10.54
CA PRO A 128 -4.96 26.74 10.16
C PRO A 128 -3.85 26.08 11.01
N LEU A 129 -2.87 26.85 11.47
CA LEU A 129 -1.79 26.37 12.33
C LEU A 129 -2.32 25.93 13.70
N GLU A 130 -3.19 26.73 14.31
CA GLU A 130 -3.84 26.39 15.59
C GLU A 130 -4.59 25.06 15.51
N ALA A 131 -5.34 24.84 14.41
CA ALA A 131 -6.04 23.58 14.19
C ALA A 131 -5.06 22.40 14.09
N ALA A 132 -3.95 22.57 13.37
CA ALA A 132 -2.94 21.53 13.20
C ALA A 132 -2.21 21.24 14.53
N GLU A 133 -1.90 22.23 15.33
CA GLU A 133 -1.28 22.08 16.66
C GLU A 133 -2.21 21.31 17.62
N LYS A 134 -3.51 21.57 17.59
CA LYS A 134 -4.50 20.81 18.39
C LYS A 134 -4.56 19.34 17.96
N ILE A 135 -4.59 19.06 16.65
CA ILE A 135 -4.54 17.69 16.12
C ILE A 135 -3.26 16.99 16.55
N GLN A 136 -2.11 17.63 16.41
CA GLN A 136 -0.81 17.06 16.76
C GLN A 136 -0.72 16.75 18.26
N THR A 137 -1.23 17.65 19.10
CA THR A 137 -1.28 17.50 20.56
C THR A 137 -2.23 16.37 20.98
N ASP A 138 -3.47 16.32 20.44
CA ASP A 138 -4.43 15.25 20.76
C ASP A 138 -3.88 13.86 20.41
N ILE A 139 -3.22 13.73 19.24
CA ILE A 139 -2.58 12.46 18.82
C ILE A 139 -1.43 12.11 19.77
N ARG A 140 -0.58 13.06 20.12
CA ARG A 140 0.57 12.83 21.00
C ARG A 140 0.13 12.41 22.40
N GLU A 141 -0.82 13.11 23.00
CA GLU A 141 -1.29 12.85 24.35
C GLU A 141 -2.13 11.58 24.46
N THR A 142 -3.02 11.35 23.48
CA THR A 142 -3.93 10.19 23.50
C THR A 142 -3.25 8.90 23.07
N LEU A 143 -2.43 8.97 22.01
CA LEU A 143 -1.87 7.78 21.36
C LEU A 143 -0.37 7.55 21.63
N GLY A 144 0.38 8.60 22.05
CA GLY A 144 1.78 8.51 22.47
C GLY A 144 2.79 8.51 21.33
N PHE A 145 2.39 8.92 20.10
CA PHE A 145 3.29 9.08 18.97
C PHE A 145 3.07 10.45 18.29
N THR A 146 3.98 10.81 17.40
CA THR A 146 3.98 12.11 16.74
C THR A 146 3.57 12.00 15.27
N VAL A 147 3.09 13.11 14.72
CA VAL A 147 2.70 13.24 13.31
C VAL A 147 3.33 14.47 12.68
N ASN A 148 3.52 14.42 11.38
CA ASN A 148 3.74 15.60 10.56
C ASN A 148 2.44 16.06 9.94
N ILE A 149 2.23 17.36 9.84
CA ILE A 149 1.04 17.94 9.20
C ILE A 149 1.48 18.93 8.13
N GLY A 150 1.00 18.71 6.91
CA GLY A 150 1.14 19.65 5.80
C GLY A 150 -0.19 20.35 5.52
N ILE A 151 -0.17 21.65 5.35
CA ILE A 151 -1.34 22.51 5.17
C ILE A 151 -1.26 23.19 3.81
N SER A 152 -2.32 23.10 3.01
CA SER A 152 -2.42 23.81 1.73
C SER A 152 -3.86 23.93 1.22
N SER A 153 -3.99 24.44 -0.01
CA SER A 153 -5.27 24.55 -0.73
C SER A 153 -5.64 23.30 -1.54
N ASN A 154 -4.75 22.32 -1.67
CA ASN A 154 -5.01 21.05 -2.35
C ASN A 154 -4.20 19.89 -1.76
N LYS A 155 -4.55 18.65 -2.15
CA LYS A 155 -3.94 17.43 -1.61
C LYS A 155 -2.46 17.32 -1.94
N LEU A 156 -2.07 17.62 -3.17
CA LEU A 156 -0.69 17.56 -3.62
C LEU A 156 0.22 18.44 -2.76
N LEU A 157 -0.13 19.72 -2.62
CA LEU A 157 0.68 20.67 -1.87
C LEU A 157 0.69 20.37 -0.38
N ALA A 158 -0.44 19.91 0.19
CA ALA A 158 -0.49 19.47 1.59
C ALA A 158 0.44 18.25 1.82
N LYS A 159 0.46 17.27 0.89
CA LYS A 159 1.40 16.14 0.96
C LYS A 159 2.85 16.59 0.87
N MET A 160 3.17 17.45 -0.08
CA MET A 160 4.54 18.01 -0.22
C MET A 160 4.99 18.75 1.04
N ALA A 161 4.10 19.54 1.65
CA ALA A 161 4.39 20.26 2.89
C ALA A 161 4.71 19.31 4.05
N SER A 162 3.96 18.23 4.22
CA SER A 162 4.18 17.26 5.31
C SER A 162 5.52 16.51 5.20
N ASP A 163 6.16 16.53 4.03
CA ASP A 163 7.42 15.85 3.76
C ASP A 163 8.67 16.76 3.86
N PHE A 164 8.52 18.08 4.06
CA PHE A 164 9.66 19.01 4.08
C PHE A 164 10.67 18.70 5.19
N GLU A 165 10.22 18.65 6.40
CA GLU A 165 11.05 18.32 7.57
C GLU A 165 10.28 17.41 8.52
N LYS A 166 10.90 16.32 8.95
CA LYS A 166 10.35 15.32 9.89
C LYS A 166 11.37 15.05 11.00
N PRO A 167 10.97 14.71 12.21
CA PRO A 167 9.60 14.44 12.67
C PRO A 167 8.92 15.63 13.35
N ASP A 168 7.60 15.47 13.62
CA ASP A 168 6.82 16.29 14.55
C ASP A 168 6.76 17.76 14.18
N LYS A 169 6.53 18.04 12.88
CA LYS A 169 6.48 19.37 12.29
C LYS A 169 5.16 19.66 11.61
N ILE A 170 4.83 20.94 11.57
CA ILE A 170 3.71 21.49 10.82
C ILE A 170 4.28 22.44 9.77
N HIS A 171 3.91 22.25 8.51
CA HIS A 171 4.36 23.08 7.40
C HIS A 171 3.21 23.52 6.52
N THR A 172 3.33 24.72 5.95
CA THR A 172 2.44 25.23 4.91
C THR A 172 3.14 25.19 3.56
N LEU A 173 2.36 24.97 2.51
CA LEU A 173 2.78 25.15 1.12
C LEU A 173 1.61 25.67 0.29
N PHE A 174 1.27 26.93 0.43
CA PHE A 174 0.24 27.56 -0.41
C PHE A 174 0.79 27.91 -1.81
N PRO A 175 -0.06 28.14 -2.81
CA PRO A 175 0.38 28.47 -4.17
C PRO A 175 1.40 29.60 -4.26
N SER A 176 1.29 30.63 -3.42
CA SER A 176 2.25 31.75 -3.33
C SER A 176 3.63 31.35 -2.74
N GLU A 177 3.75 30.17 -2.11
CA GLU A 177 4.97 29.70 -1.47
C GLU A 177 5.75 28.69 -2.33
N ILE A 178 5.17 28.23 -3.45
CA ILE A 178 5.72 27.15 -4.30
C ILE A 178 7.14 27.44 -4.76
N GLU A 179 7.38 28.62 -5.34
CA GLU A 179 8.70 29.01 -5.84
C GLU A 179 9.75 28.97 -4.75
N LYS A 180 9.43 29.53 -3.58
CA LYS A 180 10.35 29.65 -2.47
C LYS A 180 10.60 28.32 -1.75
N LYS A 181 9.54 27.53 -1.51
CA LYS A 181 9.62 26.33 -0.65
C LYS A 181 9.80 25.03 -1.43
N MET A 182 9.35 24.95 -2.70
CA MET A 182 9.30 23.68 -3.43
C MET A 182 10.21 23.64 -4.67
N TRP A 183 10.34 24.72 -5.45
CA TRP A 183 11.03 24.66 -6.73
C TRP A 183 12.52 24.38 -6.66
N HIS A 184 13.20 24.71 -5.58
CA HIS A 184 14.64 24.41 -5.38
C HIS A 184 14.91 22.93 -5.02
N LEU A 185 13.86 22.17 -4.68
CA LEU A 185 14.02 20.76 -4.29
C LEU A 185 14.33 19.88 -5.50
N PRO A 186 15.09 18.77 -5.30
CA PRO A 186 15.35 17.80 -6.35
C PRO A 186 14.05 17.26 -6.96
N VAL A 187 13.98 17.09 -8.27
CA VAL A 187 12.76 16.63 -8.99
C VAL A 187 12.25 15.28 -8.48
N ARG A 188 13.13 14.44 -7.94
CA ARG A 188 12.77 13.15 -7.33
C ARG A 188 11.89 13.29 -6.10
N THR A 189 11.93 14.41 -5.40
CA THR A 189 11.13 14.63 -4.18
C THR A 189 9.69 15.04 -4.49
N LEU A 190 9.39 15.41 -5.73
CA LEU A 190 8.02 15.73 -6.14
C LEU A 190 7.16 14.46 -6.01
N PHE A 191 6.02 14.61 -5.33
CA PHE A 191 5.03 13.54 -5.22
C PHE A 191 4.74 12.91 -6.59
N PHE A 192 4.59 11.59 -6.61
CA PHE A 192 4.38 10.81 -7.85
C PHE A 192 5.59 10.68 -8.79
N THR A 193 6.75 11.24 -8.44
CA THR A 193 8.00 11.07 -9.22
C THR A 193 8.77 9.84 -8.74
N GLY A 194 8.53 8.70 -9.40
CA GLY A 194 9.27 7.47 -9.15
C GLY A 194 10.72 7.52 -9.64
N ARG A 195 11.55 6.54 -9.23
CA ARG A 195 12.97 6.48 -9.59
C ARG A 195 13.22 6.56 -11.10
N ALA A 196 12.45 5.81 -11.89
CA ALA A 196 12.59 5.79 -13.36
C ALA A 196 12.25 7.15 -14.00
N ALA A 197 11.16 7.81 -13.54
CA ALA A 197 10.79 9.13 -14.01
C ALA A 197 11.85 10.18 -13.65
N ALA A 198 12.38 10.16 -12.41
CA ALA A 198 13.44 11.06 -12.00
C ALA A 198 14.72 10.87 -12.82
N GLN A 199 15.12 9.63 -13.09
CA GLN A 199 16.27 9.35 -13.95
C GLN A 199 16.08 9.88 -15.37
N LYS A 200 14.88 9.68 -15.94
CA LYS A 200 14.56 10.18 -17.28
C LYS A 200 14.57 11.72 -17.32
N LEU A 201 13.98 12.39 -16.31
CA LEU A 201 14.01 13.85 -16.20
C LEU A 201 15.43 14.38 -16.09
N ASN A 202 16.28 13.76 -15.25
CA ASN A 202 17.69 14.15 -15.13
C ASN A 202 18.46 14.00 -16.44
N GLN A 203 18.20 12.95 -17.24
CA GLN A 203 18.78 12.78 -18.58
C GLN A 203 18.35 13.90 -19.56
N LEU A 204 17.20 14.53 -19.32
CA LEU A 204 16.70 15.68 -20.08
C LEU A 204 17.17 17.04 -19.53
N GLY A 205 18.07 17.04 -18.53
CA GLY A 205 18.59 18.26 -17.92
C GLY A 205 17.66 18.89 -16.86
N ILE A 206 16.61 18.16 -16.42
CA ILE A 206 15.63 18.63 -15.44
C ILE A 206 15.98 18.00 -14.08
N TYR A 207 16.58 18.77 -13.20
CA TYR A 207 17.11 18.31 -11.91
C TYR A 207 16.24 18.73 -10.73
N THR A 208 15.60 19.90 -10.83
CA THR A 208 14.76 20.47 -9.78
C THR A 208 13.29 20.48 -10.16
N ILE A 209 12.42 20.64 -9.15
CA ILE A 209 10.98 20.84 -9.39
C ILE A 209 10.75 22.12 -10.19
N GLY A 210 11.54 23.17 -9.95
CA GLY A 210 11.47 24.44 -10.70
C GLY A 210 11.84 24.27 -12.18
N ASP A 211 12.87 23.45 -12.51
CA ASP A 211 13.19 23.16 -13.91
C ASP A 211 12.02 22.47 -14.60
N LEU A 212 11.39 21.50 -13.90
CA LEU A 212 10.21 20.81 -14.41
C LEU A 212 9.02 21.76 -14.61
N ALA A 213 8.76 22.63 -13.65
CA ALA A 213 7.66 23.61 -13.72
C ALA A 213 7.78 24.56 -14.90
N LYS A 214 9.00 24.95 -15.25
CA LYS A 214 9.34 25.87 -16.37
C LYS A 214 9.48 25.14 -17.71
N SER A 215 9.48 23.81 -17.73
CA SER A 215 9.60 23.02 -18.96
C SER A 215 8.35 23.12 -19.83
N ASN A 216 8.52 22.85 -21.14
CA ASN A 216 7.39 22.75 -22.06
C ASN A 216 6.62 21.44 -21.83
N PRO A 217 5.29 21.47 -21.57
CA PRO A 217 4.49 20.27 -21.32
C PRO A 217 4.42 19.32 -22.52
N ASP A 218 4.48 19.79 -23.77
CA ASP A 218 4.49 18.92 -24.95
C ASP A 218 5.82 18.18 -25.08
N PHE A 219 6.93 18.83 -24.75
CA PHE A 219 8.23 18.17 -24.66
C PHE A 219 8.21 17.07 -23.61
N LEU A 220 7.66 17.33 -22.43
CA LEU A 220 7.53 16.32 -21.37
C LEU A 220 6.61 15.16 -21.78
N LYS A 221 5.51 15.47 -22.50
CA LYS A 221 4.60 14.46 -23.05
C LYS A 221 5.28 13.53 -24.06
N ALA A 222 6.14 14.08 -24.91
CA ALA A 222 6.90 13.29 -25.91
C ALA A 222 7.86 12.28 -25.24
N HIS A 223 8.41 12.58 -24.06
CA HIS A 223 9.41 11.75 -23.37
C HIS A 223 8.86 10.86 -22.25
N LEU A 224 7.78 11.29 -21.60
CA LEU A 224 7.19 10.66 -20.40
C LEU A 224 5.69 10.34 -20.57
N ASN A 225 5.13 10.51 -21.78
CA ASN A 225 3.71 10.32 -22.05
C ASN A 225 2.82 11.21 -21.14
N SER A 226 1.64 10.72 -20.76
CA SER A 226 0.72 11.42 -19.86
C SER A 226 1.32 11.72 -18.48
N GLN A 227 2.27 10.89 -18.01
CA GLN A 227 2.95 11.12 -16.73
C GLN A 227 3.75 12.43 -16.75
N GLY A 228 4.39 12.78 -17.87
CA GLY A 228 5.13 14.04 -18.01
C GLY A 228 4.26 15.28 -17.80
N VAL A 229 3.06 15.28 -18.39
CA VAL A 229 2.07 16.36 -18.20
C VAL A 229 1.55 16.41 -16.76
N THR A 230 1.30 15.25 -16.15
CA THR A 230 0.88 15.17 -14.74
C THR A 230 1.95 15.75 -13.82
N LEU A 231 3.22 15.36 -13.99
CA LEU A 231 4.32 15.86 -13.18
C LEU A 231 4.55 17.36 -13.38
N TRP A 232 4.38 17.89 -14.61
CA TRP A 232 4.43 19.32 -14.87
C TRP A 232 3.32 20.09 -14.14
N ASN A 233 2.09 19.59 -14.16
CA ASN A 233 1.00 20.17 -13.38
C ASN A 233 1.33 20.18 -11.88
N TYR A 234 1.87 19.08 -11.38
CA TYR A 234 2.25 18.94 -9.97
C TYR A 234 3.39 19.89 -9.58
N ALA A 235 4.41 20.07 -10.45
CA ALA A 235 5.48 21.05 -10.24
C ALA A 235 4.96 22.50 -10.17
N ASN A 236 3.83 22.76 -10.84
CA ASN A 236 3.11 24.03 -10.79
C ASN A 236 2.03 24.09 -9.69
N GLY A 237 1.97 23.11 -8.80
CA GLY A 237 1.02 23.04 -7.68
C GLY A 237 -0.43 22.80 -8.07
N ARG A 238 -0.69 22.28 -9.26
CA ARG A 238 -2.05 22.09 -9.82
C ARG A 238 -2.56 20.69 -9.50
N ASP A 239 -3.53 20.61 -8.60
CA ASP A 239 -4.27 19.40 -8.26
C ASP A 239 -5.69 19.79 -7.82
N ASN A 240 -6.70 19.24 -8.51
CA ASN A 240 -8.11 19.51 -8.23
C ASN A 240 -8.81 18.31 -7.57
N SER A 241 -8.07 17.25 -7.20
CA SER A 241 -8.65 16.06 -6.59
C SER A 241 -9.36 16.42 -5.27
N PRO A 242 -10.59 15.92 -5.04
CA PRO A 242 -11.28 16.12 -3.78
C PRO A 242 -10.72 15.20 -2.69
N VAL A 243 -10.91 15.58 -1.43
CA VAL A 243 -10.79 14.64 -0.30
C VAL A 243 -12.03 13.76 -0.32
N LYS A 244 -11.86 12.42 -0.32
CA LYS A 244 -12.94 11.44 -0.42
C LYS A 244 -13.13 10.71 0.89
N GLU A 245 -14.37 10.61 1.36
CA GLU A 245 -14.69 9.85 2.57
C GLU A 245 -14.53 8.34 2.37
N SER A 246 -14.86 7.87 1.18
CA SER A 246 -14.78 6.46 0.82
C SER A 246 -13.70 6.22 -0.22
N PRO A 247 -12.90 5.15 -0.09
CA PRO A 247 -11.93 4.77 -1.11
C PRO A 247 -12.63 4.42 -2.43
N ASP A 248 -11.90 4.58 -3.53
CA ASP A 248 -12.38 4.09 -4.83
C ASP A 248 -12.56 2.57 -4.79
N THR A 249 -13.51 2.08 -5.58
CA THR A 249 -13.75 0.63 -5.74
C THR A 249 -12.46 -0.06 -6.19
N PRO A 250 -12.05 -1.16 -5.54
CA PRO A 250 -10.85 -1.89 -5.95
C PRO A 250 -10.95 -2.35 -7.41
N LYS A 251 -9.88 -2.22 -8.17
CA LYS A 251 -9.80 -2.70 -9.56
C LYS A 251 -9.45 -4.19 -9.66
N GLY A 252 -9.05 -4.80 -8.56
CA GLY A 252 -8.70 -6.22 -8.47
C GLY A 252 -8.15 -6.58 -7.10
N TYR A 253 -8.17 -7.88 -6.81
CA TYR A 253 -7.61 -8.46 -5.60
C TYR A 253 -6.45 -9.36 -5.97
N GLY A 254 -5.31 -9.18 -5.36
CA GLY A 254 -4.14 -10.01 -5.57
C GLY A 254 -3.42 -10.33 -4.28
N ASN A 255 -2.74 -11.47 -4.28
CA ASN A 255 -1.81 -11.85 -3.23
C ASN A 255 -0.60 -12.53 -3.84
N SER A 256 0.58 -12.28 -3.28
CA SER A 256 1.82 -12.93 -3.70
C SER A 256 2.69 -13.23 -2.49
N THR A 257 3.50 -14.27 -2.60
CA THR A 257 4.42 -14.65 -1.51
C THR A 257 5.82 -14.91 -2.04
N THR A 258 6.81 -14.34 -1.36
CA THR A 258 8.20 -14.75 -1.52
C THR A 258 8.39 -16.07 -0.77
N LEU A 259 8.97 -17.04 -1.45
CA LEU A 259 9.13 -18.40 -0.97
C LEU A 259 10.38 -18.53 -0.09
N SER A 260 10.34 -19.36 0.93
CA SER A 260 11.50 -19.63 1.80
C SER A 260 12.65 -20.30 1.05
N LYS A 261 12.32 -21.15 0.07
CA LYS A 261 13.24 -21.74 -0.91
C LYS A 261 12.66 -21.59 -2.32
N ASP A 262 13.52 -21.60 -3.33
CA ASP A 262 13.08 -21.52 -4.72
C ASP A 262 12.36 -22.83 -5.09
N LEU A 263 11.22 -22.72 -5.78
CA LEU A 263 10.48 -23.86 -6.30
C LEU A 263 11.06 -24.31 -7.65
N THR A 264 11.15 -25.62 -7.81
CA THR A 264 11.70 -26.26 -9.02
C THR A 264 10.74 -27.27 -9.65
N SER A 265 9.54 -27.42 -9.11
CA SER A 265 8.54 -28.36 -9.61
C SER A 265 7.10 -27.80 -9.49
N LEU A 266 6.23 -28.31 -10.37
CA LEU A 266 4.79 -28.02 -10.30
C LEU A 266 4.17 -28.59 -9.00
N SER A 267 4.66 -29.72 -8.51
CA SER A 267 4.17 -30.32 -7.25
C SER A 267 4.40 -29.41 -6.04
N GLU A 268 5.54 -28.70 -6.01
CA GLU A 268 5.82 -27.70 -4.96
C GLU A 268 5.00 -26.41 -5.13
N ALA A 269 4.70 -26.02 -6.39
CA ALA A 269 3.93 -24.81 -6.67
C ALA A 269 2.42 -24.94 -6.33
N LYS A 270 1.84 -26.14 -6.49
CA LYS A 270 0.42 -26.40 -6.27
C LYS A 270 -0.11 -25.95 -4.91
N PRO A 271 0.47 -26.35 -3.75
CA PRO A 271 -0.02 -25.93 -2.44
C PRO A 271 0.09 -24.42 -2.24
N VAL A 272 1.14 -23.76 -2.76
CA VAL A 272 1.31 -22.33 -2.68
C VAL A 272 0.25 -21.61 -3.52
N LEU A 273 -0.01 -22.04 -4.75
CA LEU A 273 -1.07 -21.48 -5.60
C LEU A 273 -2.44 -21.63 -4.92
N LEU A 274 -2.72 -22.78 -4.30
CA LEU A 274 -3.98 -22.97 -3.59
C LEU A 274 -4.15 -21.97 -2.43
N GLU A 275 -3.12 -21.77 -1.62
CA GLU A 275 -3.17 -20.81 -0.51
C GLU A 275 -3.38 -19.36 -1.00
N LEU A 276 -2.72 -18.99 -2.08
CA LEU A 276 -2.90 -17.68 -2.71
C LEU A 276 -4.32 -17.51 -3.25
N CYS A 277 -4.86 -18.54 -3.92
CA CYS A 277 -6.24 -18.54 -4.42
C CYS A 277 -7.25 -18.42 -3.29
N GLU A 278 -7.10 -19.19 -2.20
CA GLU A 278 -7.98 -19.10 -1.02
C GLU A 278 -7.97 -17.67 -0.45
N THR A 279 -6.78 -17.05 -0.34
CA THR A 279 -6.66 -15.69 0.20
C THR A 279 -7.34 -14.65 -0.69
N VAL A 280 -7.15 -14.75 -2.01
CA VAL A 280 -7.75 -13.82 -2.98
C VAL A 280 -9.26 -13.98 -3.04
N THR A 281 -9.74 -15.23 -3.18
CA THR A 281 -11.18 -15.50 -3.34
C THR A 281 -11.98 -15.24 -2.06
N LYS A 282 -11.37 -15.46 -0.88
CA LYS A 282 -11.98 -15.07 0.39
C LYS A 282 -12.25 -13.56 0.44
N ARG A 283 -11.29 -12.73 0.05
CA ARG A 283 -11.47 -11.27 0.00
C ARG A 283 -12.53 -10.86 -1.02
N LEU A 284 -12.58 -11.53 -2.19
CA LEU A 284 -13.65 -11.30 -3.18
C LEU A 284 -15.04 -11.61 -2.60
N ARG A 285 -15.17 -12.70 -1.82
CA ARG A 285 -16.44 -13.07 -1.16
C ARG A 285 -16.80 -12.15 -0.01
N GLU A 286 -15.83 -11.71 0.79
CA GLU A 286 -16.05 -10.74 1.88
C GLU A 286 -16.62 -9.42 1.36
N ASP A 287 -16.13 -8.96 0.19
CA ASP A 287 -16.60 -7.72 -0.46
C ASP A 287 -17.72 -7.98 -1.49
N GLN A 288 -18.24 -9.21 -1.56
CA GLN A 288 -19.37 -9.61 -2.43
C GLN A 288 -19.15 -9.29 -3.92
N VAL A 289 -17.92 -9.44 -4.40
CA VAL A 289 -17.55 -9.21 -5.79
C VAL A 289 -17.04 -10.48 -6.47
N TYR A 290 -17.09 -10.47 -7.79
CA TYR A 290 -16.66 -11.56 -8.67
C TYR A 290 -15.60 -11.05 -9.62
N ALA A 291 -14.64 -11.90 -10.02
CA ALA A 291 -13.61 -11.58 -11.01
C ALA A 291 -13.84 -12.35 -12.31
N GLN A 292 -13.61 -11.69 -13.45
CA GLN A 292 -13.60 -12.33 -14.77
C GLN A 292 -12.19 -12.58 -15.29
N VAL A 293 -11.18 -11.91 -14.77
CA VAL A 293 -9.77 -12.11 -15.15
C VAL A 293 -9.05 -12.78 -14.01
N ILE A 294 -8.30 -13.84 -14.33
CA ILE A 294 -7.37 -14.47 -13.39
C ILE A 294 -5.97 -14.34 -13.97
N GLU A 295 -5.05 -13.87 -13.16
CA GLU A 295 -3.64 -13.66 -13.49
C GLU A 295 -2.75 -14.43 -12.52
N VAL A 296 -1.70 -15.06 -13.07
CA VAL A 296 -0.60 -15.64 -12.31
C VAL A 296 0.66 -14.83 -12.59
N GLU A 297 1.35 -14.42 -11.53
CA GLU A 297 2.65 -13.77 -11.58
C GLU A 297 3.70 -14.69 -10.98
N LEU A 298 4.86 -14.81 -11.63
CA LEU A 298 6.05 -15.43 -11.06
C LEU A 298 7.25 -14.52 -11.17
N LYS A 299 8.15 -14.66 -10.20
CA LYS A 299 9.45 -14.02 -10.17
C LYS A 299 10.50 -15.10 -9.98
N ASP A 300 11.45 -15.17 -10.89
CA ASP A 300 12.52 -16.17 -10.84
C ASP A 300 13.62 -15.80 -9.83
N SER A 301 14.60 -16.72 -9.67
CA SER A 301 15.77 -16.52 -8.82
C SER A 301 16.66 -15.36 -9.26
N HIS A 302 16.57 -14.93 -10.53
CA HIS A 302 17.25 -13.76 -11.10
C HIS A 302 16.44 -12.47 -10.98
N PHE A 303 15.34 -12.48 -10.24
CA PHE A 303 14.42 -11.36 -10.03
C PHE A 303 13.67 -10.88 -11.28
N ARG A 304 13.65 -11.66 -12.37
CA ARG A 304 12.85 -11.34 -13.56
C ARG A 304 11.40 -11.72 -13.28
N ARG A 305 10.48 -10.82 -13.63
CA ARG A 305 9.04 -11.04 -13.47
C ARG A 305 8.41 -11.45 -14.77
N LYS A 306 7.51 -12.42 -14.70
CA LYS A 306 6.62 -12.83 -15.78
C LYS A 306 5.21 -12.92 -15.23
N SER A 307 4.21 -12.56 -16.03
CA SER A 307 2.81 -12.81 -15.69
C SER A 307 2.04 -13.29 -16.91
N HIS A 308 1.00 -14.07 -16.66
CA HIS A 308 0.06 -14.53 -17.67
C HIS A 308 -1.35 -14.48 -17.10
N GLN A 309 -2.32 -14.03 -17.92
CA GLN A 309 -3.71 -13.89 -17.51
C GLN A 309 -4.66 -14.47 -18.56
N THR A 310 -5.84 -14.85 -18.09
CA THR A 310 -6.94 -15.25 -18.98
C THR A 310 -8.22 -14.56 -18.57
N VAL A 311 -9.10 -14.35 -19.54
CA VAL A 311 -10.47 -13.87 -19.31
C VAL A 311 -11.39 -15.07 -19.32
N LEU A 312 -12.20 -15.22 -18.29
CA LEU A 312 -13.21 -16.27 -18.20
C LEU A 312 -14.51 -15.80 -18.87
N ASP A 313 -15.25 -16.75 -19.43
CA ASP A 313 -16.59 -16.50 -20.00
C ASP A 313 -17.64 -16.22 -18.92
N TYR A 314 -17.27 -16.33 -17.66
CA TYR A 314 -18.11 -16.10 -16.48
C TYR A 314 -17.33 -15.38 -15.38
N SER A 315 -18.06 -14.76 -14.46
CA SER A 315 -17.46 -14.17 -13.26
C SER A 315 -17.48 -15.16 -12.10
N THR A 316 -16.38 -15.22 -11.32
CA THR A 316 -16.25 -16.17 -10.22
C THR A 316 -15.55 -15.56 -9.01
N ASN A 317 -15.85 -16.10 -7.82
CA ASN A 317 -15.12 -15.89 -6.58
C ASN A 317 -14.87 -17.23 -5.84
N THR A 318 -14.98 -18.37 -6.59
CA THR A 318 -14.73 -19.68 -6.02
C THR A 318 -13.25 -20.02 -6.04
N THR A 319 -12.80 -20.68 -4.99
CA THR A 319 -11.41 -21.12 -4.85
C THR A 319 -11.02 -22.15 -5.91
N ASP A 320 -11.95 -23.05 -6.29
CA ASP A 320 -11.67 -24.10 -7.29
C ASP A 320 -11.41 -23.49 -8.67
N ASP A 321 -12.25 -22.56 -9.15
CA ASP A 321 -12.05 -21.91 -10.46
C ASP A 321 -10.71 -21.15 -10.51
N PHE A 322 -10.38 -20.39 -9.46
CA PHE A 322 -9.10 -19.70 -9.36
C PHE A 322 -7.94 -20.67 -9.37
N TYR A 323 -8.01 -21.76 -8.61
CA TYR A 323 -6.94 -22.73 -8.50
C TYR A 323 -6.70 -23.50 -9.80
N GLN A 324 -7.75 -24.04 -10.43
CA GLN A 324 -7.62 -24.77 -11.69
C GLN A 324 -7.06 -23.88 -12.81
N THR A 325 -7.59 -22.64 -12.89
CA THR A 325 -7.11 -21.65 -13.87
C THR A 325 -5.66 -21.26 -13.57
N SER A 326 -5.31 -21.03 -12.31
CA SER A 326 -3.94 -20.68 -11.94
C SER A 326 -2.93 -21.78 -12.25
N ILE A 327 -3.29 -23.06 -12.06
CA ILE A 327 -2.41 -24.19 -12.47
C ILE A 327 -2.20 -24.22 -13.98
N LYS A 328 -3.25 -23.97 -14.76
CA LYS A 328 -3.14 -23.90 -16.23
C LYS A 328 -2.20 -22.76 -16.64
N LEU A 329 -2.46 -21.55 -16.17
CA LEU A 329 -1.63 -20.37 -16.48
C LEU A 329 -0.19 -20.54 -15.99
N PHE A 330 0.02 -21.16 -14.84
CA PHE A 330 1.36 -21.46 -14.34
C PHE A 330 2.14 -22.38 -15.29
N LYS A 331 1.51 -23.46 -15.77
CA LYS A 331 2.14 -24.41 -16.72
C LYS A 331 2.51 -23.74 -18.05
N GLU A 332 1.69 -22.80 -18.51
CA GLU A 332 1.93 -22.06 -19.76
C GLU A 332 3.05 -21.02 -19.59
N LEU A 333 3.19 -20.45 -18.37
CA LEU A 333 4.12 -19.37 -18.08
C LEU A 333 5.51 -19.86 -17.66
N TRP A 334 5.58 -21.01 -16.96
CA TRP A 334 6.80 -21.48 -16.33
C TRP A 334 7.69 -22.23 -17.31
N ASP A 335 8.93 -21.81 -17.43
CA ASP A 335 9.95 -22.35 -18.33
C ASP A 335 10.97 -23.28 -17.64
N GLY A 336 10.69 -23.73 -16.40
CA GLY A 336 11.61 -24.57 -15.60
C GLY A 336 12.62 -23.79 -14.77
N THR A 337 12.73 -22.46 -14.93
CA THR A 337 13.61 -21.66 -14.08
C THR A 337 13.12 -21.68 -12.62
N PRO A 338 14.04 -21.81 -11.61
CA PRO A 338 13.66 -21.78 -10.20
C PRO A 338 12.89 -20.50 -9.83
N ILE A 339 11.77 -20.66 -9.12
CA ILE A 339 10.83 -19.59 -8.80
C ILE A 339 11.02 -19.12 -7.38
N ARG A 340 11.26 -17.83 -7.20
CA ARG A 340 11.41 -17.15 -5.91
C ARG A 340 10.10 -16.60 -5.34
N LEU A 341 9.15 -16.19 -6.20
CA LEU A 341 7.88 -15.61 -5.79
C LEU A 341 6.76 -16.11 -6.70
N LEU A 342 5.63 -16.42 -6.11
CA LEU A 342 4.37 -16.68 -6.80
C LEU A 342 3.30 -15.68 -6.38
N GLY A 343 2.45 -15.29 -7.34
CA GLY A 343 1.30 -14.42 -7.13
C GLY A 343 0.09 -14.87 -7.92
N VAL A 344 -1.09 -14.60 -7.37
CA VAL A 344 -2.40 -14.80 -8.01
C VAL A 344 -3.19 -13.51 -7.87
N ARG A 345 -3.89 -13.11 -8.94
CA ARG A 345 -4.75 -11.92 -8.93
C ARG A 345 -6.06 -12.19 -9.66
N GLY A 346 -7.16 -11.65 -9.09
CA GLY A 346 -8.45 -11.51 -9.74
C GLY A 346 -8.68 -10.06 -10.18
N GLY A 347 -9.06 -9.87 -11.43
CA GLY A 347 -9.32 -8.55 -12.03
C GLY A 347 -10.65 -8.51 -12.79
N LYS A 348 -10.97 -7.35 -13.38
CA LYS A 348 -12.25 -7.10 -14.03
C LYS A 348 -13.41 -7.48 -13.11
N LEU A 349 -13.50 -6.76 -11.99
CA LEU A 349 -14.46 -7.04 -10.93
C LEU A 349 -15.88 -6.64 -11.34
N THR A 350 -16.87 -7.45 -10.92
CA THR A 350 -18.29 -7.21 -11.09
C THR A 350 -19.04 -7.49 -9.78
N LEU A 351 -20.14 -6.78 -9.54
CA LEU A 351 -21.06 -7.06 -8.43
C LEU A 351 -21.98 -8.25 -8.75
N ASP A 352 -22.31 -8.42 -10.01
CA ASP A 352 -23.20 -9.46 -10.47
C ASP A 352 -22.43 -10.70 -10.94
N LYS A 353 -23.02 -11.87 -10.71
CA LYS A 353 -22.54 -13.13 -11.26
C LYS A 353 -22.88 -13.17 -12.75
N ILE A 354 -21.94 -12.75 -13.60
CA ILE A 354 -22.09 -12.77 -15.05
C ILE A 354 -21.76 -14.18 -15.56
N GLU A 355 -22.60 -14.72 -16.39
CA GLU A 355 -22.39 -16.00 -17.06
C GLU A 355 -22.77 -15.86 -18.53
N GLN A 356 -21.81 -16.07 -19.43
CA GLN A 356 -22.09 -16.11 -20.86
C GLN A 356 -22.64 -17.48 -21.22
N ILE A 357 -23.95 -17.55 -21.53
CA ILE A 357 -24.60 -18.79 -21.95
C ILE A 357 -24.10 -19.15 -23.35
N GLN A 358 -23.38 -20.28 -23.44
CA GLN A 358 -23.00 -20.86 -24.73
C GLN A 358 -24.09 -21.82 -25.16
N LEU A 359 -24.70 -21.59 -26.36
CA LEU A 359 -25.85 -22.35 -26.87
C LEU A 359 -25.55 -23.84 -27.11
N PHE A 360 -24.29 -24.26 -27.22
CA PHE A 360 -23.89 -25.58 -27.71
C PHE A 360 -22.97 -26.40 -26.76
N THR A 361 -22.76 -25.97 -25.51
CA THR A 361 -21.95 -26.71 -24.57
C THR A 361 -22.78 -27.37 -23.46
N LYS A 362 -22.36 -28.57 -23.02
CA LYS A 362 -22.93 -29.35 -21.89
C LYS A 362 -22.69 -28.61 -20.56
N THR A 363 -23.46 -27.57 -20.31
CA THR A 363 -23.24 -26.60 -19.22
C THR A 363 -23.83 -27.02 -17.88
N ALA A 364 -24.79 -27.97 -17.83
CA ALA A 364 -25.49 -28.32 -16.59
C ALA A 364 -24.51 -28.89 -15.51
N SER A 365 -23.64 -29.83 -15.85
CA SER A 365 -22.73 -30.44 -14.87
C SER A 365 -21.65 -29.49 -14.35
N SER A 366 -21.23 -28.51 -15.16
CA SER A 366 -20.23 -27.52 -14.75
C SER A 366 -20.83 -26.45 -13.83
N HIS A 367 -22.09 -26.09 -14.04
CA HIS A 367 -22.81 -25.16 -13.18
C HIS A 367 -23.07 -25.76 -11.78
N GLU A 368 -23.59 -26.99 -11.72
CA GLU A 368 -23.80 -27.71 -10.45
C GLU A 368 -22.51 -27.84 -9.64
N LYS A 369 -21.40 -28.18 -10.31
CA LYS A 369 -20.09 -28.26 -9.65
C LYS A 369 -19.67 -26.91 -9.05
N ARG A 370 -19.83 -25.81 -9.81
CA ARG A 370 -19.48 -24.46 -9.34
C ARG A 370 -20.35 -24.03 -8.15
N GLU A 371 -21.66 -24.32 -8.18
CA GLU A 371 -22.53 -24.04 -7.05
C GLU A 371 -22.11 -24.82 -5.79
N LYS A 372 -21.79 -26.11 -5.96
CA LYS A 372 -21.29 -26.95 -4.85
C LYS A 372 -20.01 -26.38 -4.27
N MET A 373 -19.06 -25.94 -5.10
CA MET A 373 -17.80 -25.32 -4.64
C MET A 373 -18.06 -23.97 -3.96
N SER A 374 -18.97 -23.16 -4.45
CA SER A 374 -19.36 -21.90 -3.82
C SER A 374 -19.95 -22.11 -2.42
N ARG A 375 -20.84 -23.12 -2.26
CA ARG A 375 -21.40 -23.49 -0.94
C ARG A 375 -20.32 -24.00 0.00
N LEU A 376 -19.37 -24.79 -0.50
CA LEU A 376 -18.23 -25.28 0.27
C LEU A 376 -17.36 -24.11 0.76
N ASP A 377 -17.00 -23.19 -0.12
CA ASP A 377 -16.19 -22.01 0.24
C ASP A 377 -16.89 -21.15 1.30
N ALA A 378 -18.22 -20.92 1.15
CA ALA A 378 -19.00 -20.19 2.15
C ALA A 378 -19.04 -20.88 3.52
N ALA A 379 -19.15 -22.20 3.53
CA ALA A 379 -19.12 -22.99 4.77
C ALA A 379 -17.73 -22.91 5.45
N LEU A 380 -16.64 -23.03 4.67
CA LEU A 380 -15.27 -22.89 5.16
C LEU A 380 -15.02 -21.50 5.74
N ASP A 381 -15.44 -20.43 5.04
CA ASP A 381 -15.32 -19.06 5.51
C ASP A 381 -16.09 -18.84 6.83
N SER A 382 -17.29 -19.39 6.95
CA SER A 382 -18.11 -19.31 8.18
C SER A 382 -17.42 -20.01 9.37
N ILE A 383 -16.90 -21.21 9.17
CA ILE A 383 -16.18 -21.96 10.21
C ILE A 383 -14.92 -21.21 10.64
N GLN A 384 -14.13 -20.73 9.69
CA GLN A 384 -12.90 -19.97 9.98
C GLN A 384 -13.19 -18.63 10.67
N LYS A 385 -14.28 -17.96 10.33
CA LYS A 385 -14.71 -16.72 11.00
C LYS A 385 -15.08 -16.97 12.46
N LYS A 386 -15.72 -18.10 12.76
CA LYS A 386 -16.21 -18.45 14.10
C LYS A 386 -15.11 -19.06 14.99
N HIS A 387 -14.24 -19.88 14.44
CA HIS A 387 -13.28 -20.70 15.19
C HIS A 387 -11.80 -20.38 14.92
N GLY A 388 -11.52 -19.39 14.07
CA GLY A 388 -10.18 -18.96 13.69
C GLY A 388 -9.67 -19.59 12.38
N LYS A 389 -8.68 -18.95 11.77
CA LYS A 389 -8.16 -19.27 10.42
C LYS A 389 -7.68 -20.71 10.27
N ASN A 390 -7.15 -21.31 11.34
CA ASN A 390 -6.55 -22.67 11.32
C ASN A 390 -7.50 -23.78 11.78
N SER A 391 -8.78 -23.48 12.04
CA SER A 391 -9.76 -24.45 12.53
C SER A 391 -10.14 -25.51 11.50
N ILE A 392 -10.03 -25.19 10.22
CA ILE A 392 -10.30 -26.09 9.10
C ILE A 392 -9.40 -25.73 7.92
N MET A 393 -8.88 -26.74 7.23
CA MET A 393 -8.09 -26.57 6.01
C MET A 393 -8.40 -27.66 5.00
N ARG A 394 -8.07 -27.43 3.73
CA ARG A 394 -8.22 -28.43 2.67
C ARG A 394 -7.14 -29.50 2.82
N ALA A 395 -7.51 -30.78 2.64
CA ALA A 395 -6.57 -31.90 2.75
C ALA A 395 -5.37 -31.81 1.80
N SER A 396 -5.53 -31.14 0.66
CA SER A 396 -4.44 -30.88 -0.29
C SER A 396 -3.34 -29.92 0.23
N LYS A 397 -3.46 -29.42 1.46
CA LYS A 397 -2.43 -28.66 2.18
C LYS A 397 -1.67 -29.48 3.22
N LEU A 398 -2.13 -30.69 3.49
CA LEU A 398 -1.46 -31.67 4.32
C LEU A 398 -0.42 -32.45 3.50
#